data_0fcfd6c6980f20b4803d7800476a093f
#
_entry.id   0fcfd6c6980f20b4803d7800476a093f
#
_cell.length_a   1.000
_cell.length_b   1.000
_cell.length_c   1.000
_cell.angle_alpha   90.00
_cell.angle_beta   90.00
_cell.angle_gamma   90.00
#
_symmetry.space_group_name_H-M   'P 1'
#
loop_
_entity.id
_entity.type
_entity.pdbx_description
1 polymer ?
#
loop_
_entity_poly.entity_id
_entity_poly.type
_entity_poly.pdbx_seq_one_letter_code
_entity_poly.pdbx_strand_id
1 'polypeptide(L)'
;DNFEYNFRQDIEAIKIVFESKVKITILPCKNVVSELRIDRNTLKNHLENKSKLCNYLIERFYNDGYHGRQESRVIWDISVVAYMINKDWFEVKEVSCPNIKEDTSYEITNNRHHITFATKLDKNKIYEDLFKKLGE
;
A
#
# COMPACT_ATOMS: atom_id res chain seq x y z
N ASP A 1 -8.43 6.05 14.96
CA ASP A 1 -9.27 6.11 13.76
C ASP A 1 -9.07 4.83 12.96
N ASN A 2 -10.07 3.96 12.94
CA ASN A 2 -10.02 2.68 12.22
C ASN A 2 -10.49 2.84 10.76
N PHE A 3 -10.39 4.04 10.25
CA PHE A 3 -10.87 4.42 8.95
C PHE A 3 -9.98 3.84 7.83
N GLU A 4 -10.52 2.91 7.03
CA GLU A 4 -9.90 2.43 5.81
C GLU A 4 -10.59 3.09 4.60
N TYR A 5 -9.84 3.97 3.92
CA TYR A 5 -10.38 4.79 2.84
C TYR A 5 -10.97 3.95 1.70
N ASN A 6 -10.26 2.89 1.27
CA ASN A 6 -10.72 2.06 0.16
C ASN A 6 -12.01 1.30 0.50
N PHE A 7 -12.13 0.80 1.73
CA PHE A 7 -13.34 0.08 2.16
C PHE A 7 -14.56 0.99 2.23
N ARG A 8 -14.34 2.24 2.61
CA ARG A 8 -15.42 3.23 2.73
C ARG A 8 -16.02 3.63 1.38
N GLN A 9 -15.29 3.47 0.28
CA GLN A 9 -15.82 3.81 -1.04
C GLN A 9 -17.03 2.94 -1.40
N ASP A 10 -17.01 1.65 -0.99
CA ASP A 10 -18.11 0.72 -1.21
C ASP A 10 -18.07 -0.40 -0.17
N ILE A 11 -18.74 -0.18 0.96
CA ILE A 11 -18.77 -1.13 2.09
C ILE A 11 -19.46 -2.43 1.68
N GLU A 12 -20.53 -2.36 0.90
CA GLU A 12 -21.27 -3.56 0.47
C GLU A 12 -20.43 -4.42 -0.46
N ALA A 13 -19.69 -3.81 -1.39
CA ALA A 13 -18.78 -4.55 -2.27
C ALA A 13 -17.67 -5.26 -1.45
N ILE A 14 -17.09 -4.60 -0.45
CA ILE A 14 -16.08 -5.22 0.42
C ILE A 14 -16.67 -6.39 1.21
N LYS A 15 -17.87 -6.28 1.77
CA LYS A 15 -18.54 -7.39 2.47
C LYS A 15 -18.71 -8.59 1.54
N ILE A 16 -19.19 -8.36 0.30
CA ILE A 16 -19.36 -9.42 -0.70
C ILE A 16 -18.02 -10.11 -1.01
N VAL A 17 -16.95 -9.34 -1.23
CA VAL A 17 -15.62 -9.90 -1.49
C VAL A 17 -15.12 -10.76 -0.32
N PHE A 18 -15.28 -10.28 0.92
CA PHE A 18 -14.85 -11.01 2.12
C PHE A 18 -15.70 -12.25 2.40
N GLU A 19 -16.91 -12.32 1.89
CA GLU A 19 -17.80 -13.50 1.99
C GLU A 19 -17.59 -14.51 0.86
N SER A 20 -17.08 -14.08 -0.28
CA SER A 20 -16.95 -14.88 -1.51
C SER A 20 -15.96 -16.05 -1.41
N LYS A 21 -15.14 -16.12 -0.35
CA LYS A 21 -14.07 -17.12 -0.14
C LYS A 21 -12.96 -17.11 -1.22
N VAL A 22 -12.88 -16.08 -2.05
CA VAL A 22 -11.72 -15.88 -2.93
C VAL A 22 -10.46 -15.73 -2.09
N LYS A 23 -9.30 -16.07 -2.65
CA LYS A 23 -8.02 -15.87 -1.97
C LYS A 23 -7.74 -14.39 -1.84
N ILE A 24 -7.71 -13.89 -0.61
CA ILE A 24 -7.47 -12.49 -0.29
C ILE A 24 -6.11 -12.34 0.39
N THR A 25 -5.35 -11.33 -0.04
CA THR A 25 -4.19 -10.82 0.70
C THR A 25 -4.43 -9.36 1.02
N ILE A 26 -4.37 -9.01 2.29
CA ILE A 26 -4.51 -7.63 2.76
C ILE A 26 -3.14 -7.05 3.07
N LEU A 27 -2.85 -5.89 2.48
CA LEU A 27 -1.71 -5.03 2.80
C LEU A 27 -2.26 -3.79 3.52
N PRO A 28 -2.34 -3.79 4.86
CA PRO A 28 -3.03 -2.73 5.58
C PRO A 28 -2.29 -1.40 5.45
N CYS A 29 -3.02 -0.33 5.18
CA CYS A 29 -2.46 1.01 5.07
C CYS A 29 -1.77 1.43 6.37
N LYS A 30 -2.47 1.28 7.51
CA LYS A 30 -1.94 1.66 8.83
C LYS A 30 -0.91 0.64 9.32
N ASN A 31 0.22 1.13 9.80
CA ASN A 31 1.32 0.37 10.42
C ASN A 31 2.10 -0.59 9.48
N VAL A 32 1.68 -0.75 8.23
CA VAL A 32 2.42 -1.55 7.24
C VAL A 32 2.75 -0.68 6.03
N VAL A 33 1.77 -0.36 5.18
CA VAL A 33 2.02 0.41 3.95
C VAL A 33 2.43 1.85 4.24
N SER A 34 2.00 2.43 5.37
CA SER A 34 2.43 3.75 5.83
C SER A 34 3.95 3.91 5.99
N GLU A 35 4.69 2.80 6.10
CA GLU A 35 6.16 2.80 6.10
C GLU A 35 6.76 3.22 4.75
N LEU A 36 6.03 3.08 3.64
CA LEU A 36 6.45 3.51 2.30
C LEU A 36 6.35 5.03 2.14
N ARG A 37 6.85 5.74 3.14
CA ARG A 37 6.93 7.20 3.12
C ARG A 37 8.24 7.66 2.50
N ILE A 38 8.12 8.48 1.46
CA ILE A 38 9.27 9.08 0.76
C ILE A 38 9.21 10.60 0.88
N ASP A 39 10.36 11.23 1.05
CA ASP A 39 10.53 12.67 0.99
C ASP A 39 10.96 13.14 -0.41
N ARG A 40 10.81 14.45 -0.64
CA ARG A 40 11.10 15.07 -1.94
C ARG A 40 12.56 14.93 -2.34
N ASN A 41 13.49 15.08 -1.40
CA ASN A 41 14.91 15.03 -1.68
C ASN A 41 15.34 13.62 -2.07
N THR A 42 14.84 12.61 -1.34
CA THR A 42 15.08 11.20 -1.68
C THR A 42 14.58 10.89 -3.08
N LEU A 43 13.35 11.29 -3.43
CA LEU A 43 12.79 11.07 -4.76
C LEU A 43 13.64 11.75 -5.85
N LYS A 44 14.01 13.01 -5.63
CA LYS A 44 14.85 13.78 -6.55
C LYS A 44 16.22 13.13 -6.73
N ASN A 45 16.90 12.76 -5.65
CA ASN A 45 18.24 12.15 -5.70
C ASN A 45 18.26 10.84 -6.50
N HIS A 46 17.18 10.08 -6.45
CA HIS A 46 17.08 8.81 -7.19
C HIS A 46 16.65 8.95 -8.64
N LEU A 47 15.81 9.95 -8.96
CA LEU A 47 15.13 10.01 -10.25
C LEU A 47 15.52 11.19 -11.13
N GLU A 48 16.15 12.26 -10.61
CA GLU A 48 16.44 13.46 -11.38
C GLU A 48 17.33 13.13 -12.60
N ASN A 49 16.88 13.59 -13.77
CA ASN A 49 17.55 13.43 -15.07
C ASN A 49 17.76 11.97 -15.53
N LYS A 50 17.08 10.99 -14.93
CA LYS A 50 17.14 9.59 -15.37
C LYS A 50 16.34 9.36 -16.65
N SER A 51 15.10 9.86 -16.69
CA SER A 51 14.22 9.75 -17.86
C SER A 51 13.15 10.84 -17.86
N LYS A 52 12.40 10.95 -18.96
CA LYS A 52 11.23 11.84 -19.03
C LYS A 52 10.17 11.43 -17.99
N LEU A 53 9.96 10.13 -17.80
CA LEU A 53 9.03 9.61 -16.80
C LEU A 53 9.49 10.00 -15.39
N CYS A 54 10.76 9.83 -15.05
CA CYS A 54 11.31 10.18 -13.74
C CYS A 54 11.15 11.68 -13.44
N ASN A 55 11.46 12.55 -14.39
CA ASN A 55 11.28 13.98 -14.25
C ASN A 55 9.79 14.36 -14.08
N TYR A 56 8.89 13.70 -14.82
CA TYR A 56 7.45 13.88 -14.65
C TYR A 56 6.97 13.45 -13.26
N LEU A 57 7.44 12.32 -12.74
CA LEU A 57 7.08 11.86 -11.39
C LEU A 57 7.55 12.84 -10.31
N ILE A 58 8.76 13.40 -10.45
CA ILE A 58 9.26 14.46 -9.56
C ILE A 58 8.36 15.68 -9.63
N GLU A 59 8.06 16.16 -10.84
CA GLU A 59 7.19 17.31 -11.05
C GLU A 59 5.82 17.11 -10.42
N ARG A 60 5.18 15.95 -10.65
CA ARG A 60 3.88 15.61 -10.05
C ARG A 60 3.93 15.54 -8.53
N PHE A 61 5.02 15.01 -7.97
CA PHE A 61 5.22 14.97 -6.52
C PHE A 61 5.27 16.38 -5.91
N TYR A 62 5.89 17.35 -6.60
CA TYR A 62 6.00 18.72 -6.14
C TYR A 62 4.73 19.55 -6.39
N ASN A 63 4.06 19.31 -7.51
CA ASN A 63 2.96 20.16 -8.02
C ASN A 63 1.57 19.54 -7.89
N ASP A 64 1.42 18.45 -7.14
CA ASP A 64 0.10 17.94 -6.81
C ASP A 64 -0.66 18.95 -5.96
N GLY A 65 -1.74 19.51 -6.51
CA GLY A 65 -2.53 20.57 -5.88
C GLY A 65 -3.13 20.18 -4.53
N TYR A 66 -3.34 18.88 -4.29
CA TYR A 66 -3.87 18.36 -3.03
C TYR A 66 -2.78 18.09 -1.98
N HIS A 67 -1.63 17.58 -2.40
CA HIS A 67 -0.53 17.18 -1.52
C HIS A 67 0.78 17.92 -1.78
N GLY A 68 0.82 18.83 -2.74
CA GLY A 68 2.05 19.43 -3.28
C GLY A 68 2.94 20.18 -2.29
N ARG A 69 2.40 20.59 -1.14
CA ARG A 69 3.18 21.30 -0.10
C ARG A 69 3.75 20.39 0.98
N GLN A 70 3.48 19.09 0.92
CA GLN A 70 4.02 18.15 1.91
C GLN A 70 5.48 17.82 1.59
N GLU A 71 6.33 17.87 2.61
CA GLU A 71 7.74 17.49 2.50
C GLU A 71 7.93 15.99 2.22
N SER A 72 6.98 15.17 2.65
CA SER A 72 6.97 13.74 2.40
C SER A 72 5.55 13.20 2.24
N ARG A 73 5.41 12.11 1.49
CA ARG A 73 4.13 11.39 1.38
C ARG A 73 4.34 9.88 1.31
N VAL A 74 3.31 9.13 1.64
CA VAL A 74 3.30 7.68 1.45
C VAL A 74 2.91 7.37 0.01
N ILE A 75 3.67 6.47 -0.63
CA ILE A 75 3.38 5.96 -1.98
C ILE A 75 2.61 4.64 -1.87
N TRP A 76 1.35 4.73 -1.46
CA TRP A 76 0.50 3.63 -1.01
C TRP A 76 0.44 2.44 -1.97
N ASP A 77 0.12 2.68 -3.23
CA ASP A 77 -0.27 1.66 -4.21
C ASP A 77 0.92 0.82 -4.71
N ILE A 78 2.14 1.30 -4.54
CA ILE A 78 3.36 0.55 -4.83
C ILE A 78 3.45 -0.74 -4.01
N SER A 79 2.85 -0.79 -2.83
CA SER A 79 2.87 -1.96 -1.95
C SER A 79 2.28 -3.21 -2.62
N VAL A 80 1.17 -3.07 -3.34
CA VAL A 80 0.49 -4.18 -4.02
C VAL A 80 1.38 -4.73 -5.14
N VAL A 81 1.96 -3.85 -5.95
CA VAL A 81 2.88 -4.23 -7.01
C VAL A 81 4.13 -4.89 -6.44
N ALA A 82 4.72 -4.34 -5.38
CA ALA A 82 5.87 -4.91 -4.71
C ALA A 82 5.58 -6.33 -4.16
N TYR A 83 4.41 -6.56 -3.55
CA TYR A 83 4.01 -7.88 -3.09
C TYR A 83 3.86 -8.89 -4.23
N MET A 84 3.37 -8.46 -5.39
CA MET A 84 3.27 -9.31 -6.59
C MET A 84 4.65 -9.63 -7.20
N ILE A 85 5.60 -8.71 -7.11
CA ILE A 85 6.98 -8.89 -7.61
C ILE A 85 7.75 -9.86 -6.70
N ASN A 86 7.74 -9.60 -5.39
CA ASN A 86 8.47 -10.45 -4.44
C ASN A 86 7.79 -10.44 -3.06
N LYS A 87 7.21 -11.58 -2.70
CA LYS A 87 6.53 -11.78 -1.42
C LYS A 87 7.47 -11.81 -0.21
N ASP A 88 8.76 -12.12 -0.42
CA ASP A 88 9.75 -12.21 0.65
C ASP A 88 10.12 -10.82 1.23
N TRP A 89 9.63 -9.75 0.61
CA TRP A 89 9.72 -8.39 1.17
C TRP A 89 8.67 -8.09 2.23
N PHE A 90 7.78 -9.06 2.51
CA PHE A 90 6.68 -8.89 3.44
C PHE A 90 6.64 -10.02 4.47
N GLU A 91 6.42 -9.65 5.73
CA GLU A 91 6.00 -10.62 6.74
C GLU A 91 4.47 -10.72 6.67
N VAL A 92 3.97 -11.94 6.58
CA VAL A 92 2.53 -12.20 6.50
C VAL A 92 2.11 -13.25 7.51
N LYS A 93 0.83 -13.24 7.86
CA LYS A 93 0.19 -14.29 8.68
C LYS A 93 -1.15 -14.66 8.09
N GLU A 94 -1.56 -15.92 8.29
CA GLU A 94 -2.92 -16.37 8.02
C GLU A 94 -3.80 -16.00 9.21
N VAL A 95 -4.93 -15.38 8.92
CA VAL A 95 -5.92 -14.98 9.93
C VAL A 95 -7.33 -15.38 9.48
N SER A 96 -8.23 -15.61 10.44
CA SER A 96 -9.65 -15.77 10.12
C SER A 96 -10.14 -14.49 9.44
N CYS A 97 -10.85 -14.63 8.32
CA CYS A 97 -11.41 -13.51 7.58
C CYS A 97 -12.37 -12.71 8.47
N PRO A 98 -12.11 -11.42 8.76
CA PRO A 98 -12.98 -10.64 9.60
C PRO A 98 -14.31 -10.32 8.91
N ASN A 99 -15.34 -10.01 9.69
CA ASN A 99 -16.48 -9.25 9.20
C ASN A 99 -16.11 -7.77 9.12
N ILE A 100 -16.66 -7.07 8.15
CA ILE A 100 -16.47 -5.62 8.00
C ILE A 100 -17.71 -4.91 8.54
N LYS A 101 -17.48 -4.03 9.53
CA LYS A 101 -18.54 -3.19 10.12
C LYS A 101 -18.79 -1.94 9.27
N GLU A 102 -19.91 -1.25 9.52
CA GLU A 102 -20.27 -0.02 8.81
C GLU A 102 -19.24 1.13 8.96
N ASP A 103 -18.49 1.12 10.07
CA ASP A 103 -17.39 2.05 10.32
C ASP A 103 -16.05 1.59 9.71
N THR A 104 -16.07 0.57 8.86
CA THR A 104 -14.92 -0.10 8.23
C THR A 104 -13.98 -0.84 9.19
N SER A 105 -14.32 -0.96 10.46
CA SER A 105 -13.54 -1.73 11.43
C SER A 105 -13.72 -3.24 11.22
N TYR A 106 -12.72 -4.00 11.67
CA TYR A 106 -12.75 -5.46 11.64
C TYR A 106 -13.44 -6.03 12.88
N GLU A 107 -14.37 -6.95 12.65
CA GLU A 107 -14.89 -7.82 13.69
C GLU A 107 -14.33 -9.23 13.50
N ILE A 108 -13.48 -9.65 14.42
CA ILE A 108 -12.82 -10.94 14.35
C ILE A 108 -13.76 -12.03 14.84
N THR A 109 -13.99 -13.04 13.99
CA THR A 109 -14.76 -14.24 14.32
C THR A 109 -13.94 -15.49 13.94
N ASN A 110 -14.01 -16.53 14.77
CA ASN A 110 -13.09 -17.68 14.63
C ASN A 110 -13.53 -18.75 13.62
N ASN A 111 -14.71 -18.61 13.00
CA ASN A 111 -15.32 -19.69 12.17
C ASN A 111 -15.39 -19.33 10.68
N ARG A 112 -14.56 -18.41 10.21
CA ARG A 112 -14.52 -18.02 8.79
C ARG A 112 -13.31 -18.62 8.08
N HIS A 113 -13.33 -18.61 6.74
CA HIS A 113 -12.14 -18.96 5.95
C HIS A 113 -10.95 -18.06 6.30
N HIS A 114 -9.74 -18.51 5.96
CA HIS A 114 -8.52 -17.76 6.23
C HIS A 114 -8.15 -16.85 5.06
N ILE A 115 -7.54 -15.73 5.40
CA ILE A 115 -6.96 -14.76 4.49
C ILE A 115 -5.51 -14.46 4.89
N THR A 116 -4.70 -14.05 3.95
CA THR A 116 -3.33 -13.60 4.20
C THR A 116 -3.33 -12.13 4.62
N PHE A 117 -2.65 -11.81 5.71
CA PHE A 117 -2.57 -10.44 6.25
C PHE A 117 -1.12 -10.04 6.45
N ALA A 118 -0.66 -8.99 5.76
CA ALA A 118 0.69 -8.47 5.93
C ALA A 118 0.84 -7.75 7.28
N THR A 119 1.94 -8.02 7.96
CA THR A 119 2.25 -7.43 9.27
C THR A 119 3.43 -6.46 9.21
N LYS A 120 4.32 -6.64 8.24
CA LYS A 120 5.46 -5.75 7.97
C LYS A 120 5.83 -5.80 6.49
N LEU A 121 6.63 -4.83 6.06
CA LEU A 121 7.29 -4.81 4.76
C LEU A 121 8.75 -4.34 4.90
N ASP A 122 9.58 -4.77 3.96
CA ASP A 122 10.96 -4.30 3.83
C ASP A 122 11.00 -3.09 2.86
N LYS A 123 10.85 -1.92 3.42
CA LYS A 123 10.87 -0.65 2.70
C LYS A 123 12.13 -0.48 1.83
N ASN A 124 13.29 -0.90 2.35
CA ASN A 124 14.56 -0.68 1.67
C ASN A 124 14.65 -1.51 0.40
N LYS A 125 14.28 -2.79 0.46
CA LYS A 125 14.24 -3.65 -0.73
C LYS A 125 13.22 -3.19 -1.76
N ILE A 126 12.05 -2.74 -1.31
CA ILE A 126 11.02 -2.19 -2.20
C ILE A 126 11.53 -0.95 -2.92
N TYR A 127 12.18 -0.04 -2.21
CA TYR A 127 12.72 1.19 -2.82
C TYR A 127 13.92 0.92 -3.74
N GLU A 128 14.81 0.03 -3.35
CA GLU A 128 15.94 -0.39 -4.19
C GLU A 128 15.44 -0.91 -5.56
N ASP A 129 14.47 -1.84 -5.54
CA ASP A 129 13.88 -2.39 -6.76
C ASP A 129 13.13 -1.32 -7.58
N LEU A 130 12.31 -0.48 -6.91
CA LEU A 130 11.55 0.58 -7.55
C LEU A 130 12.47 1.57 -8.28
N PHE A 131 13.48 2.10 -7.58
CA PHE A 131 14.36 3.10 -8.17
C PHE A 131 15.29 2.53 -9.22
N LYS A 132 15.70 1.27 -9.09
CA LYS A 132 16.43 0.56 -10.12
C LYS A 132 15.61 0.50 -11.42
N LYS A 133 14.37 0.02 -11.33
CA LYS A 133 13.48 -0.12 -12.51
C LYS A 133 13.10 1.22 -13.16
N LEU A 134 12.92 2.27 -12.37
CA LEU A 134 12.61 3.61 -12.89
C LEU A 134 13.83 4.30 -13.51
N GLY A 135 15.05 3.93 -13.09
CA GLY A 135 16.30 4.51 -13.57
C GLY A 135 16.92 3.81 -14.78
N GLU A 136 16.39 2.64 -15.16
CA GLU A 136 16.75 1.91 -16.37
C GLU A 136 16.00 2.48 -17.59
#